data_78b7274d91f936de3b8e74234750cf63
#
_entry.id   78b7274d91f936de3b8e74234750cf63
#
_cell.length_a   1.000
_cell.length_b   1.000
_cell.length_c   1.000
_cell.angle_alpha   90.00
_cell.angle_beta   90.00
_cell.angle_gamma   90.00
#
_symmetry.space_group_name_H-M   'P 1'
#
loop_
_entity.id
_entity.type
_entity.pdbx_description
1 polymer ?
#
loop_
_entity_poly.entity_id
_entity_poly.type
_entity_poly.pdbx_seq_one_letter_code
_entity_poly.pdbx_strand_id
1 'polypeptide(L)'
;MTINISRLAYYLPLVLLGILAVYFAAGLGRNPATLESVLINQKVPEFNLAPIEGSSKGLSNADLKNQVVLVNIFGSWCVSCRIEHPFLMDLKEKNIVPVYGIDWREVDRQAGPRWLKKFGDPYTLIGDDPKSRGAIAFGV
;
A
#
# COMPACT_ATOMS: atom_id res chain seq x y z
N MET A 1 61.01 5.64 -0.60
CA MET A 1 59.99 5.51 -1.66
C MET A 1 58.90 6.54 -1.31
N THR A 2 59.06 7.78 -1.82
CA THR A 2 58.12 8.89 -1.52
C THR A 2 56.90 8.78 -2.44
N ILE A 3 55.78 8.37 -1.86
CA ILE A 3 54.50 8.32 -2.57
C ILE A 3 54.11 9.76 -2.90
N ASN A 4 54.05 10.06 -4.19
CA ASN A 4 53.77 11.41 -4.69
C ASN A 4 52.25 11.65 -4.50
N ILE A 5 51.87 12.41 -3.47
CA ILE A 5 50.50 12.71 -3.07
C ILE A 5 49.63 13.24 -4.23
N SER A 6 50.24 14.00 -5.15
CA SER A 6 49.54 14.47 -6.34
C SER A 6 49.13 13.35 -7.30
N ARG A 7 49.88 12.26 -7.41
CA ARG A 7 49.48 11.09 -8.22
C ARG A 7 48.40 10.27 -7.55
N LEU A 8 48.41 10.19 -6.21
CA LEU A 8 47.39 9.53 -5.45
C LEU A 8 46.00 10.18 -5.60
N ALA A 9 45.99 11.52 -5.71
CA ALA A 9 44.76 12.28 -5.91
C ALA A 9 44.05 11.96 -7.23
N TYR A 10 44.79 11.57 -8.28
CA TYR A 10 44.18 11.15 -9.57
C TYR A 10 43.51 9.77 -9.50
N TYR A 11 43.96 8.89 -8.60
CA TYR A 11 43.32 7.55 -8.45
C TYR A 11 42.13 7.57 -7.51
N LEU A 12 42.00 8.59 -6.65
CA LEU A 12 40.92 8.72 -5.70
C LEU A 12 39.52 8.61 -6.34
N PRO A 13 39.19 9.34 -7.43
CA PRO A 13 37.87 9.24 -8.07
C PRO A 13 37.65 7.87 -8.73
N LEU A 14 38.71 7.23 -9.24
CA LEU A 14 38.60 5.87 -9.81
C LEU A 14 38.33 4.82 -8.76
N VAL A 15 38.98 4.92 -7.59
CA VAL A 15 38.74 4.03 -6.44
C VAL A 15 37.32 4.24 -5.91
N LEU A 16 36.88 5.48 -5.78
CA LEU A 16 35.52 5.79 -5.33
C LEU A 16 34.46 5.24 -6.28
N LEU A 17 34.70 5.41 -7.58
CA LEU A 17 33.82 4.84 -8.62
C LEU A 17 33.77 3.31 -8.55
N GLY A 18 34.90 2.66 -8.34
CA GLY A 18 35.00 1.20 -8.18
C GLY A 18 34.22 0.71 -6.96
N ILE A 19 34.37 1.37 -5.81
CA ILE A 19 33.61 1.07 -4.59
C ILE A 19 32.11 1.24 -4.83
N LEU A 20 31.71 2.32 -5.48
CA LEU A 20 30.31 2.60 -5.80
C LEU A 20 29.72 1.54 -6.74
N ALA A 21 30.47 1.15 -7.77
CA ALA A 21 30.07 0.11 -8.70
C ALA A 21 29.87 -1.26 -8.03
N VAL A 22 30.78 -1.63 -7.14
CA VAL A 22 30.64 -2.87 -6.35
C VAL A 22 29.42 -2.81 -5.42
N TYR A 23 29.22 -1.67 -4.77
CA TYR A 23 28.05 -1.47 -3.88
C TYR A 23 26.72 -1.59 -4.65
N PHE A 24 26.62 -0.98 -5.82
CA PHE A 24 25.42 -1.10 -6.65
C PHE A 24 25.25 -2.52 -7.20
N ALA A 25 26.33 -3.16 -7.67
CA ALA A 25 26.27 -4.54 -8.15
C ALA A 25 25.77 -5.50 -7.05
N ALA A 26 26.25 -5.33 -5.83
CA ALA A 26 25.77 -6.10 -4.67
C ALA A 26 24.31 -5.77 -4.30
N GLY A 27 23.89 -4.52 -4.50
CA GLY A 27 22.50 -4.10 -4.28
C GLY A 27 21.52 -4.66 -5.29
N LEU A 28 21.91 -4.74 -6.57
CA LEU A 28 21.10 -5.31 -7.66
C LEU A 28 20.82 -6.82 -7.50
N GLY A 29 21.66 -7.53 -6.75
CA GLY A 29 21.42 -8.95 -6.43
C GLY A 29 20.37 -9.20 -5.36
N ARG A 30 19.90 -8.15 -4.66
CA ARG A 30 18.83 -8.25 -3.67
C ARG A 30 17.48 -8.18 -4.38
N ASN A 31 16.61 -9.14 -4.11
CA ASN A 31 15.27 -9.15 -4.69
C ASN A 31 14.39 -8.10 -3.97
N PRO A 32 14.04 -6.96 -4.62
CA PRO A 32 13.23 -5.92 -3.99
C PRO A 32 11.76 -6.34 -3.83
N ALA A 33 11.35 -7.45 -4.45
CA ALA A 33 9.96 -7.94 -4.38
C ALA A 33 9.63 -8.65 -3.05
N THR A 34 10.64 -8.99 -2.24
CA THR A 34 10.43 -9.57 -0.90
C THR A 34 10.38 -8.46 0.16
N LEU A 35 9.35 -7.63 0.10
CA LEU A 35 9.02 -6.75 1.20
C LEU A 35 8.26 -7.58 2.23
N GLU A 36 8.93 -7.95 3.31
CA GLU A 36 8.24 -8.54 4.46
C GLU A 36 7.34 -7.46 5.06
N SER A 37 6.02 -7.74 5.12
CA SER A 37 5.09 -6.84 5.77
C SER A 37 5.45 -6.72 7.25
N VAL A 38 5.65 -5.49 7.72
CA VAL A 38 5.91 -5.20 9.14
C VAL A 38 4.74 -5.55 10.05
N LEU A 39 3.57 -5.84 9.47
CA LEU A 39 2.35 -6.17 10.20
C LEU A 39 2.13 -7.68 10.38
N ILE A 40 3.00 -8.54 9.85
CA ILE A 40 2.88 -10.00 10.06
C ILE A 40 2.99 -10.30 11.56
N ASN A 41 2.00 -11.03 12.10
CA ASN A 41 1.88 -11.38 13.52
C ASN A 41 1.76 -10.16 14.46
N GLN A 42 1.43 -8.99 13.94
CA GLN A 42 1.15 -7.81 14.75
C GLN A 42 -0.36 -7.65 14.97
N LYS A 43 -0.71 -6.94 16.03
CA LYS A 43 -2.10 -6.54 16.25
C LYS A 43 -2.54 -5.58 15.15
N VAL A 44 -3.79 -5.72 14.71
CA VAL A 44 -4.39 -4.75 13.78
C VAL A 44 -4.26 -3.35 14.39
N PRO A 45 -3.76 -2.37 13.63
CA PRO A 45 -3.63 -0.99 14.10
C PRO A 45 -4.98 -0.43 14.55
N GLU A 46 -4.95 0.51 15.47
CA GLU A 46 -6.16 1.22 15.87
C GLU A 46 -6.52 2.28 14.81
N PHE A 47 -7.71 2.18 14.27
CA PHE A 47 -8.26 3.16 13.34
C PHE A 47 -9.78 3.22 13.49
N ASN A 48 -10.35 4.36 13.12
CA ASN A 48 -11.79 4.57 13.03
C ASN A 48 -12.04 5.55 11.89
N LEU A 49 -12.58 5.05 10.79
CA LEU A 49 -12.86 5.79 9.57
C LEU A 49 -14.36 6.05 9.46
N ALA A 50 -14.70 7.27 9.07
CA ALA A 50 -16.08 7.65 8.80
C ALA A 50 -16.65 6.83 7.63
N PRO A 51 -17.98 6.72 7.50
CA PRO A 51 -18.58 6.12 6.31
C PRO A 51 -18.30 6.97 5.07
N ILE A 52 -18.20 6.30 3.92
CA ILE A 52 -18.29 7.00 2.64
C ILE A 52 -19.70 7.56 2.45
N GLU A 53 -19.85 8.54 1.58
CA GLU A 53 -21.16 9.13 1.30
C GLU A 53 -22.17 8.11 0.77
N GLY A 54 -23.35 8.09 1.36
CA GLY A 54 -24.40 7.11 1.05
C GLY A 54 -24.34 5.83 1.90
N SER A 55 -23.32 5.65 2.74
CA SER A 55 -23.23 4.54 3.69
C SER A 55 -23.60 4.99 5.11
N SER A 56 -24.23 4.11 5.89
CA SER A 56 -24.62 4.39 7.27
C SER A 56 -23.52 4.07 8.28
N LYS A 57 -22.55 3.23 7.92
CA LYS A 57 -21.49 2.76 8.81
C LYS A 57 -20.13 2.83 8.13
N GLY A 58 -19.15 3.37 8.83
CA GLY A 58 -17.75 3.38 8.44
C GLY A 58 -17.03 2.09 8.80
N LEU A 59 -15.71 2.13 8.85
CA LEU A 59 -14.86 0.99 9.14
C LEU A 59 -13.91 1.29 10.30
N SER A 60 -13.84 0.38 11.25
CA SER A 60 -12.94 0.47 12.40
C SER A 60 -12.21 -0.86 12.66
N ASN A 61 -11.16 -0.79 13.48
CA ASN A 61 -10.45 -2.01 13.90
C ASN A 61 -11.34 -2.99 14.69
N ALA A 62 -12.45 -2.53 15.29
CA ALA A 62 -13.40 -3.40 15.97
C ALA A 62 -14.13 -4.33 15.00
N ASP A 63 -14.37 -3.87 13.76
CA ASP A 63 -15.05 -4.65 12.71
C ASP A 63 -14.20 -5.78 12.15
N LEU A 64 -12.87 -5.75 12.38
CA LEU A 64 -11.92 -6.77 11.91
C LEU A 64 -11.67 -7.89 12.94
N LYS A 65 -12.23 -7.78 14.16
CA LYS A 65 -11.95 -8.73 15.25
C LYS A 65 -12.66 -10.07 15.03
N ASN A 66 -12.00 -11.14 15.49
CA ASN A 66 -12.54 -12.51 15.57
C ASN A 66 -12.95 -13.14 14.22
N GLN A 67 -12.46 -12.63 13.11
CA GLN A 67 -12.72 -13.17 11.78
C GLN A 67 -11.53 -12.93 10.85
N VAL A 68 -11.39 -13.78 9.84
CA VAL A 68 -10.46 -13.54 8.74
C VAL A 68 -11.15 -12.62 7.74
N VAL A 69 -10.50 -11.51 7.41
CA VAL A 69 -11.03 -10.50 6.47
C VAL A 69 -9.96 -10.08 5.49
N LEU A 70 -10.37 -9.65 4.31
CA LEU A 70 -9.51 -8.97 3.36
C LEU A 70 -9.76 -7.46 3.48
N VAL A 71 -8.74 -6.69 3.81
CA VAL A 71 -8.80 -5.22 3.77
C VAL A 71 -8.14 -4.75 2.49
N ASN A 72 -8.90 -4.06 1.65
CA ASN A 72 -8.42 -3.47 0.40
C ASN A 72 -8.43 -1.95 0.51
N ILE A 73 -7.34 -1.32 0.09
CA ILE A 73 -7.22 0.13 0.00
C ILE A 73 -7.38 0.51 -1.47
N PHE A 74 -8.37 1.35 -1.76
CA PHE A 74 -8.70 1.73 -3.13
C PHE A 74 -8.92 3.24 -3.27
N GLY A 75 -8.93 3.72 -4.49
CA GLY A 75 -9.32 5.08 -4.84
C GLY A 75 -9.82 5.13 -6.27
N SER A 76 -10.78 6.00 -6.58
CA SER A 76 -11.35 6.14 -7.92
C SER A 76 -10.32 6.52 -8.98
N TRP A 77 -9.25 7.20 -8.57
CA TRP A 77 -8.10 7.64 -9.36
C TRP A 77 -7.05 6.55 -9.60
N CYS A 78 -7.13 5.44 -8.87
CA CYS A 78 -6.12 4.37 -8.86
C CYS A 78 -6.33 3.41 -10.05
N VAL A 79 -5.41 3.42 -11.00
CA VAL A 79 -5.49 2.55 -12.19
C VAL A 79 -5.31 1.07 -11.84
N SER A 80 -4.37 0.74 -10.96
CA SER A 80 -4.13 -0.64 -10.50
C SER A 80 -5.35 -1.19 -9.75
N CYS A 81 -6.01 -0.37 -8.93
CA CYS A 81 -7.23 -0.77 -8.22
C CYS A 81 -8.35 -1.15 -9.21
N ARG A 82 -8.43 -0.49 -10.36
CA ARG A 82 -9.40 -0.86 -11.41
C ARG A 82 -9.11 -2.22 -12.05
N ILE A 83 -7.83 -2.56 -12.20
CA ILE A 83 -7.42 -3.86 -12.76
C ILE A 83 -7.72 -4.98 -11.76
N GLU A 84 -7.54 -4.73 -10.48
CA GLU A 84 -7.76 -5.70 -9.40
C GLU A 84 -9.26 -5.90 -9.07
N HIS A 85 -10.08 -4.89 -9.31
CA HIS A 85 -11.48 -4.83 -8.89
C HIS A 85 -12.35 -6.03 -9.31
N PRO A 86 -12.26 -6.57 -10.55
CA PRO A 86 -13.01 -7.76 -10.95
C PRO A 86 -12.69 -8.98 -10.07
N PHE A 87 -11.46 -9.09 -9.60
CA PHE A 87 -11.06 -10.17 -8.70
C PHE A 87 -11.74 -10.04 -7.32
N LEU A 88 -11.85 -8.80 -6.80
CA LEU A 88 -12.57 -8.55 -5.55
C LEU A 88 -14.08 -8.84 -5.69
N MET A 89 -14.66 -8.53 -6.84
CA MET A 89 -16.05 -8.89 -7.15
C MET A 89 -16.26 -10.40 -7.15
N ASP A 90 -15.35 -11.17 -7.73
CA ASP A 90 -15.37 -12.65 -7.74
C ASP A 90 -15.26 -13.23 -6.31
N LEU A 91 -14.39 -12.65 -5.45
CA LEU A 91 -14.30 -13.05 -4.04
C LEU A 91 -15.61 -12.84 -3.29
N LYS A 92 -16.29 -11.70 -3.53
CA LYS A 92 -17.60 -11.41 -2.94
C LYS A 92 -18.66 -12.40 -3.44
N GLU A 93 -18.76 -12.61 -4.75
CA GLU A 93 -19.76 -13.48 -5.38
C GLU A 93 -19.63 -14.92 -4.85
N LYS A 94 -18.38 -15.40 -4.72
CA LYS A 94 -18.09 -16.74 -4.17
C LYS A 94 -18.16 -16.82 -2.66
N ASN A 95 -18.38 -15.69 -1.97
CA ASN A 95 -18.43 -15.59 -0.51
C ASN A 95 -17.24 -16.26 0.19
N ILE A 96 -16.03 -16.05 -0.35
CA ILE A 96 -14.80 -16.70 0.15
C ILE A 96 -14.35 -16.05 1.45
N VAL A 97 -14.34 -14.71 1.49
CA VAL A 97 -13.92 -13.91 2.64
C VAL A 97 -14.62 -12.55 2.61
N PRO A 98 -15.02 -11.98 3.75
CA PRO A 98 -15.52 -10.61 3.80
C PRO A 98 -14.44 -9.64 3.32
N VAL A 99 -14.80 -8.77 2.37
CA VAL A 99 -13.90 -7.74 1.84
C VAL A 99 -14.31 -6.40 2.43
N TYR A 100 -13.37 -5.70 3.05
CA TYR A 100 -13.55 -4.38 3.62
C TYR A 100 -12.72 -3.36 2.84
N GLY A 101 -13.31 -2.20 2.52
CA GLY A 101 -12.71 -1.16 1.71
C GLY A 101 -12.22 0.02 2.55
N ILE A 102 -11.08 0.58 2.18
CA ILE A 102 -10.63 1.90 2.63
C ILE A 102 -10.56 2.78 1.40
N ASP A 103 -11.48 3.75 1.31
CA ASP A 103 -11.53 4.75 0.24
C ASP A 103 -10.49 5.85 0.53
N TRP A 104 -9.39 5.80 -0.22
CA TRP A 104 -8.17 6.52 0.12
C TRP A 104 -8.00 7.78 -0.70
N ARG A 105 -7.85 8.93 0.00
CA ARG A 105 -7.45 10.22 -0.58
C ARG A 105 -8.29 10.67 -1.77
N GLU A 106 -9.58 10.47 -1.71
CA GLU A 106 -10.47 11.07 -2.69
C GLU A 106 -10.49 12.60 -2.55
N VAL A 107 -10.25 13.30 -3.65
CA VAL A 107 -10.37 14.77 -3.70
C VAL A 107 -11.83 15.18 -3.65
N ASP A 108 -12.68 14.46 -4.38
CA ASP A 108 -14.12 14.60 -4.36
C ASP A 108 -14.72 13.40 -3.60
N ARG A 109 -15.35 13.64 -2.47
CA ARG A 109 -15.96 12.60 -1.63
C ARG A 109 -17.03 11.76 -2.33
N GLN A 110 -17.58 12.24 -3.43
CA GLN A 110 -18.51 11.50 -4.28
C GLN A 110 -17.80 10.57 -5.28
N ALA A 111 -16.50 10.71 -5.47
CA ALA A 111 -15.79 9.98 -6.51
C ALA A 111 -15.74 8.46 -6.21
N GLY A 112 -15.42 8.06 -4.99
CA GLY A 112 -15.46 6.66 -4.53
C GLY A 112 -16.84 6.03 -4.70
N PRO A 113 -17.92 6.62 -4.13
CA PRO A 113 -19.30 6.14 -4.32
C PRO A 113 -19.72 6.02 -5.79
N ARG A 114 -19.39 7.02 -6.63
CA ARG A 114 -19.70 6.96 -8.07
C ARG A 114 -18.94 5.84 -8.78
N TRP A 115 -17.69 5.65 -8.39
CA TRP A 115 -16.84 4.59 -8.94
C TRP A 115 -17.42 3.21 -8.60
N LEU A 116 -17.80 2.97 -7.34
CA LEU A 116 -18.44 1.72 -6.91
C LEU A 116 -19.79 1.48 -7.60
N LYS A 117 -20.60 2.54 -7.78
CA LYS A 117 -21.86 2.44 -8.52
C LYS A 117 -21.63 2.02 -9.97
N LYS A 118 -20.53 2.45 -10.58
CA LYS A 118 -20.20 2.15 -11.98
C LYS A 118 -19.63 0.75 -12.18
N PHE A 119 -18.77 0.29 -11.28
CA PHE A 119 -17.99 -0.94 -11.46
C PHE A 119 -18.45 -2.09 -10.56
N GLY A 120 -19.40 -1.86 -9.66
CA GLY A 120 -19.85 -2.78 -8.63
C GLY A 120 -19.21 -2.49 -7.28
N ASP A 121 -19.82 -2.98 -6.20
CA ASP A 121 -19.33 -2.81 -4.84
C ASP A 121 -18.99 -4.19 -4.24
N PRO A 122 -17.69 -4.54 -4.11
CA PRO A 122 -17.26 -5.80 -3.52
C PRO A 122 -17.26 -5.78 -1.99
N TYR A 123 -17.38 -4.61 -1.36
CA TYR A 123 -17.11 -4.41 0.05
C TYR A 123 -18.32 -4.67 0.94
N THR A 124 -18.05 -5.19 2.14
CA THR A 124 -19.03 -5.34 3.22
C THR A 124 -19.19 -4.04 4.02
N LEU A 125 -18.08 -3.39 4.31
CA LEU A 125 -18.00 -2.06 4.92
C LEU A 125 -16.92 -1.26 4.23
N ILE A 126 -17.09 0.07 4.21
CA ILE A 126 -16.13 0.98 3.60
C ILE A 126 -15.89 2.15 4.56
N GLY A 127 -14.61 2.45 4.80
CA GLY A 127 -14.18 3.62 5.53
C GLY A 127 -13.61 4.69 4.62
N ASP A 128 -14.00 5.95 4.82
CA ASP A 128 -13.47 7.14 4.14
C ASP A 128 -12.18 7.59 4.82
N ASP A 129 -11.06 7.59 4.09
CA ASP A 129 -9.72 7.95 4.59
C ASP A 129 -9.08 9.11 3.82
N PRO A 130 -9.65 10.31 3.87
CA PRO A 130 -9.13 11.48 3.16
C PRO A 130 -7.77 11.94 3.69
N LYS A 131 -7.42 11.56 4.92
CA LYS A 131 -6.16 11.96 5.59
C LYS A 131 -5.11 10.86 5.62
N SER A 132 -5.33 9.74 4.94
CA SER A 132 -4.41 8.59 4.87
C SER A 132 -4.10 7.96 6.23
N ARG A 133 -4.93 8.13 7.25
CA ARG A 133 -4.65 7.58 8.58
C ARG A 133 -4.78 6.06 8.61
N GLY A 134 -5.82 5.54 7.96
CA GLY A 134 -6.02 4.10 7.80
C GLY A 134 -4.95 3.49 6.92
N ALA A 135 -4.73 4.04 5.72
CA ALA A 135 -3.73 3.56 4.78
C ALA A 135 -2.33 3.49 5.41
N ILE A 136 -1.87 4.58 6.06
CA ILE A 136 -0.57 4.62 6.74
C ILE A 136 -0.49 3.58 7.87
N ALA A 137 -1.57 3.39 8.64
CA ALA A 137 -1.59 2.39 9.71
C ALA A 137 -1.39 0.97 9.17
N PHE A 138 -1.84 0.69 7.95
CA PHE A 138 -1.62 -0.58 7.25
C PHE A 138 -0.30 -0.63 6.45
N GLY A 139 0.53 0.41 6.51
CA GLY A 139 1.86 0.44 5.89
C GLY A 139 1.85 0.81 4.40
N VAL A 140 0.82 1.54 3.94
CA VAL A 140 0.66 2.03 2.56
C VAL A 140 1.01 3.52 2.47
#